data_b2e6bc88d10612d25f9237430e9342c6
#
_entry.id   b2e6bc88d10612d25f9237430e9342c6
#
_cell.length_a   1.000
_cell.length_b   1.000
_cell.length_c   1.000
_cell.angle_alpha   90.00
_cell.angle_beta   90.00
_cell.angle_gamma   90.00
#
_symmetry.space_group_name_H-M   'P 1'
#
loop_
_entity.id
_entity.type
_entity.pdbx_description
1 polymer ?
#
loop_
_entity_poly.entity_id
_entity_poly.type
_entity_poly.pdbx_seq_one_letter_code
_entity_poly.pdbx_strand_id
1 'polypeptide(L)' 'MPTQGPWYSTRPIATKHHNNTRCIEGNNIEDRNLARGTGNLPLCTRCAELNSAGK' A
#
# COMPACT_ATOMS: atom_id res chain seq x y z
N MET A 1 6.53 2.57 -14.00
CA MET A 1 7.15 2.65 -12.68
C MET A 1 6.31 1.88 -11.67
N PRO A 2 6.95 1.10 -10.78
CA PRO A 2 6.19 0.30 -9.82
C PRO A 2 5.51 1.12 -8.72
N THR A 3 6.06 2.30 -8.41
CA THR A 3 5.48 3.15 -7.38
C THR A 3 4.31 3.93 -7.95
N GLN A 4 3.21 3.95 -7.23
CA GLN A 4 2.00 4.67 -7.63
C GLN A 4 1.52 5.55 -6.49
N GLY A 5 0.47 6.34 -6.77
CA GLY A 5 -0.19 7.10 -5.73
C GLY A 5 -0.63 6.17 -4.60
N PRO A 6 -0.56 6.58 -3.34
CA PRO A 6 -0.81 5.68 -2.21
C PRO A 6 -2.25 5.19 -2.16
N TRP A 7 -2.42 3.99 -1.57
CA TRP A 7 -3.74 3.42 -1.32
C TRP A 7 -3.68 2.61 -0.03
N TYR A 8 -4.84 2.32 0.53
CA TYR A 8 -4.90 1.56 1.77
C TYR A 8 -6.23 0.82 1.87
N SER A 9 -6.30 -0.14 2.80
CA SER A 9 -7.54 -0.84 3.10
C SER A 9 -8.33 -0.08 4.16
N THR A 10 -9.64 0.01 3.98
CA THR A 10 -10.51 0.67 4.95
C THR A 10 -10.86 -0.24 6.14
N ARG A 11 -10.39 -1.49 6.13
CA ARG A 11 -10.68 -2.41 7.23
C ARG A 11 -9.98 -1.95 8.52
N PRO A 12 -10.61 -2.18 9.68
CA PRO A 12 -10.02 -1.75 10.96
C PRO A 12 -8.65 -2.35 11.26
N ILE A 13 -8.37 -3.53 10.73
CA ILE A 13 -7.09 -4.20 10.97
C ILE A 13 -5.97 -3.62 10.10
N ALA A 14 -6.29 -2.80 9.12
CA ALA A 14 -5.28 -2.20 8.27
C ALA A 14 -4.48 -1.17 9.06
N THR A 15 -3.15 -1.31 9.06
CA THR A 15 -2.27 -0.44 9.83
C THR A 15 -1.28 0.31 8.97
N LYS A 16 -1.29 0.08 7.66
CA LYS A 16 -0.31 0.64 6.74
C LYS A 16 -0.95 1.00 5.41
N HIS A 17 -0.38 2.01 4.74
CA HIS A 17 -0.76 2.28 3.35
C HIS A 17 0.31 1.71 2.41
N HIS A 18 -0.01 1.63 1.14
CA HIS A 18 0.86 1.04 0.13
C HIS A 18 1.05 2.01 -1.02
N ASN A 19 2.20 1.94 -1.66
CA ASN A 19 2.47 2.76 -2.84
C ASN A 19 3.33 2.05 -3.89
N ASN A 20 3.49 0.74 -3.76
CA ASN A 20 4.28 -0.04 -4.72
C ASN A 20 3.43 -1.16 -5.28
N THR A 21 3.30 -1.21 -6.62
CA THR A 21 2.45 -2.19 -7.28
C THR A 21 2.97 -3.63 -7.17
N ARG A 22 4.20 -3.81 -6.74
CA ARG A 22 4.76 -5.14 -6.51
C ARG A 22 4.54 -5.64 -5.09
N CYS A 23 3.92 -4.83 -4.24
CA CYS A 23 3.62 -5.23 -2.88
C CYS A 23 2.46 -6.21 -2.87
N ILE A 24 2.72 -7.46 -2.46
CA ILE A 24 1.70 -8.50 -2.43
C ILE A 24 0.58 -8.13 -1.47
N GLU A 25 0.92 -7.59 -0.31
CA GLU A 25 -0.10 -7.19 0.67
C GLU A 25 -0.99 -6.09 0.12
N GLY A 26 -0.39 -5.11 -0.57
CA GLY A 26 -1.17 -4.04 -1.18
C GLY A 26 -2.08 -4.53 -2.28
N ASN A 27 -1.67 -5.57 -3.00
CA ASN A 27 -2.45 -6.13 -4.10
C ASN A 27 -3.58 -7.04 -3.63
N ASN A 28 -3.58 -7.43 -2.36
CA ASN A 28 -4.60 -8.31 -1.80
C ASN A 28 -5.80 -7.56 -1.24
N ILE A 29 -5.82 -6.25 -1.32
CA ILE A 29 -6.94 -5.46 -0.81
C ILE A 29 -8.12 -5.62 -1.77
N GLU A 30 -9.29 -5.99 -1.24
CA GLU A 30 -10.49 -6.11 -2.04
C GLU A 30 -10.96 -4.72 -2.49
N ASP A 31 -11.52 -4.66 -3.70
CA ASP A 31 -11.94 -3.38 -4.28
C ASP A 31 -12.88 -2.60 -3.35
N ARG A 32 -13.79 -3.30 -2.67
CA ARG A 32 -14.75 -2.65 -1.77
C ARG A 32 -14.09 -2.02 -0.54
N ASN A 33 -12.86 -2.46 -0.22
CA ASN A 33 -12.11 -1.95 0.92
C ASN A 33 -10.99 -1.01 0.50
N LEU A 34 -10.81 -0.82 -0.80
CA LEU A 34 -9.72 -0.02 -1.33
C LEU A 34 -10.06 1.46 -1.26
N ALA A 35 -9.19 2.24 -0.66
CA ALA A 35 -9.32 3.69 -0.60
C ALA A 35 -8.00 4.32 -1.08
N ARG A 36 -8.11 5.45 -1.74
CA ARG A 36 -6.93 6.15 -2.22
C ARG A 36 -6.43 7.14 -1.15
N GLY A 37 -5.11 7.29 -1.08
CA GLY A 37 -4.48 8.17 -0.13
C GLY A 37 -3.74 7.36 0.93
N THR A 38 -3.26 8.04 1.97
CA THR A 38 -2.49 7.40 3.03
C THR A 38 -3.34 6.99 4.23
N GLY A 39 -4.52 7.57 4.37
CA GLY A 39 -5.40 7.31 5.51
C GLY A 39 -4.75 7.61 6.85
N ASN A 40 -3.77 8.50 6.88
CA ASN A 40 -2.95 8.79 8.06
C ASN A 40 -2.21 7.57 8.60
N LEU A 41 -1.98 6.56 7.76
CA LEU A 41 -1.27 5.35 8.13
C LEU A 41 0.19 5.44 7.69
N PRO A 42 1.11 4.79 8.40
CA PRO A 42 2.50 4.73 7.95
C PRO A 42 2.64 3.88 6.70
N LEU A 43 3.74 4.07 5.97
CA LEU A 43 4.02 3.28 4.78
C LEU A 43 4.29 1.83 5.14
N CYS A 44 3.75 0.91 4.33
CA CYS A 44 4.01 -0.51 4.47
C CYS A 44 5.51 -0.78 4.38
N THR A 45 6.03 -1.60 5.29
CA THR A 45 7.46 -1.93 5.31
C THR A 45 7.89 -2.59 4.00
N ARG A 46 7.06 -3.47 3.46
CA ARG A 46 7.36 -4.13 2.18
C ARG A 46 7.44 -3.12 1.04
N CYS A 47 6.54 -2.16 1.01
CA CYS A 47 6.58 -1.11 0.00
C CYS A 47 7.85 -0.30 0.12
N ALA A 48 8.26 0.04 1.34
CA ALA A 48 9.50 0.78 1.56
C ALA A 48 10.71 0.00 1.07
N GLU A 49 10.76 -1.30 1.34
CA GLU A 49 11.84 -2.16 0.87
C GLU A 49 11.89 -2.23 -0.65
N LEU A 50 10.73 -2.40 -1.28
CA LEU A 50 10.65 -2.47 -2.73
C LEU A 50 11.08 -1.14 -3.35
N ASN A 51 10.66 -0.03 -2.77
CA ASN A 51 11.05 1.29 -3.28
C ASN A 51 12.56 1.49 -3.17
N SER A 52 13.17 1.08 -2.08
CA SER A 52 14.63 1.17 -1.89
C SER A 52 15.38 0.30 -2.89
N ALA A 53 14.81 -0.82 -3.28
CA ALA A 53 15.41 -1.72 -4.24
C ALA A 53 15.15 -1.29 -5.68
N GLY A 54 14.41 -0.21 -5.90
CA GLY A 54 14.07 0.27 -7.24
C GLY A 54 12.99 -0.56 -7.91
N LYS A 55 12.22 -1.25 -7.14
CA LYS A 55 11.15 -2.12 -7.65
C LYS A 55 9.79 -1.50 -7.39
#